data_5e85a3d82df3de715d79e11cb5b6820e
#
_entry.id   5e85a3d82df3de715d79e11cb5b6820e
#
_cell.length_a   1.000
_cell.length_b   1.000
_cell.length_c   1.000
_cell.angle_alpha   90.00
_cell.angle_beta   90.00
_cell.angle_gamma   90.00
#
_symmetry.space_group_name_H-M   'P 1'
#
loop_
_entity.id
_entity.type
_entity.pdbx_description
1 polymer ?
#
loop_
_entity_poly.entity_id
_entity_poly.type
_entity_poly.pdbx_seq_one_letter_code
_entity_poly.pdbx_strand_id
1 'polypeptide(L)'
;FLMEAYMYRTHPQTFNILDNLKLLKETGKKITITSSFGFAAELPKEHRLRNPLLGGGAILDVGCYPLSMSKLIAGAIEDISYADPISINARGQIDETGVDLQSHAELIFSDDIEAQISCAINENFTNDLRISAGAIEMVVSQPWHCGQFQEGESSIKIFNSSNLIEEIAYKDNVGLFTREIDHASQCIQENKFESELISHGDTQSNMLWLDQWRNKLGIDCPLNAIDNSPIPESKFFSFQKTQLENRTLPGLDKVASRLALGCDNQTSSLHAYTMFDHFYGAGGRIFDTAYIYNNGNGDKYLGDWINSRGVEENVIVLGKGAHTPQCEPQYIRPQIIESLERLNIKQLDIFCLHRDNTEIPVAEFIDALDEIANEGLINLIGASNWGLDRFAEARNYSHTHDKVSFSVLSNNFSLAEMVDPVWPGCVGMNDIFMDYINENGIMLFPWSSQARGFFIKKKEITSNEHFSNPSLEEEIRVWHNEKNLKRRSKCFELAIKKNVEPIQI
;
A
#
# COMPACT_ATOMS: atom_id res chain seq x y z
N PHE A 1 -11.97 -3.06 -11.02
CA PHE A 1 -12.81 -1.92 -10.63
C PHE A 1 -13.15 -1.98 -9.15
N LEU A 2 -12.98 -0.89 -8.45
CA LEU A 2 -13.37 -0.71 -7.06
C LEU A 2 -14.07 0.65 -6.93
N MET A 3 -15.18 0.66 -6.22
CA MET A 3 -15.94 1.87 -5.87
C MET A 3 -16.58 1.68 -4.50
N GLU A 4 -16.47 2.65 -3.63
CA GLU A 4 -17.17 2.69 -2.36
C GLU A 4 -18.68 2.88 -2.58
N ALA A 5 -19.52 2.10 -1.89
CA ALA A 5 -20.95 2.04 -2.16
C ALA A 5 -21.73 3.13 -1.40
N TYR A 6 -21.51 4.38 -1.74
CA TYR A 6 -22.33 5.51 -1.25
C TYR A 6 -23.47 5.80 -2.22
N MET A 7 -24.60 5.12 -2.04
CA MET A 7 -25.75 5.18 -2.94
C MET A 7 -26.24 6.61 -3.24
N TYR A 8 -26.17 7.52 -2.28
CA TYR A 8 -26.58 8.91 -2.47
C TYR A 8 -25.71 9.68 -3.47
N ARG A 9 -24.41 9.27 -3.64
CA ARG A 9 -23.48 9.94 -4.54
C ARG A 9 -23.86 9.83 -6.04
N THR A 10 -24.65 8.83 -6.38
CA THR A 10 -25.16 8.60 -7.75
C THR A 10 -26.59 9.09 -7.94
N HIS A 11 -27.22 9.64 -6.89
CA HIS A 11 -28.60 10.10 -6.94
C HIS A 11 -28.72 11.54 -7.48
N PRO A 12 -29.76 11.86 -8.28
CA PRO A 12 -29.99 13.22 -8.82
C PRO A 12 -30.06 14.32 -7.75
N GLN A 13 -30.52 13.99 -6.55
CA GLN A 13 -30.52 14.92 -5.41
C GLN A 13 -29.12 15.46 -5.12
N THR A 14 -28.10 14.59 -5.11
CA THR A 14 -26.71 15.03 -4.85
C THR A 14 -26.21 15.95 -5.96
N PHE A 15 -26.48 15.65 -7.22
CA PHE A 15 -26.10 16.54 -8.31
C PHE A 15 -26.78 17.91 -8.21
N ASN A 16 -28.08 17.95 -7.86
CA ASN A 16 -28.79 19.20 -7.64
C ASN A 16 -28.30 19.98 -6.41
N ILE A 17 -27.82 19.30 -5.35
CA ILE A 17 -27.13 19.98 -4.24
C ILE A 17 -25.91 20.72 -4.81
N LEU A 18 -25.04 20.02 -5.56
CA LEU A 18 -23.82 20.58 -6.09
C LEU A 18 -24.09 21.74 -7.06
N ASP A 19 -25.07 21.61 -7.95
CA ASP A 19 -25.46 22.66 -8.92
C ASP A 19 -25.94 23.96 -8.23
N ASN A 20 -26.54 23.84 -7.05
CA ASN A 20 -27.06 24.98 -6.29
C ASN A 20 -26.05 25.62 -5.33
N LEU A 21 -24.84 25.03 -5.15
CA LEU A 21 -23.78 25.61 -4.28
C LEU A 21 -23.32 27.00 -4.79
N LYS A 22 -23.50 27.30 -6.09
CA LYS A 22 -23.20 28.62 -6.64
C LYS A 22 -23.94 29.76 -5.92
N LEU A 23 -25.16 29.51 -5.46
CA LEU A 23 -25.98 30.51 -4.71
C LEU A 23 -25.31 30.87 -3.38
N LEU A 24 -24.66 29.90 -2.72
CA LEU A 24 -23.95 30.13 -1.48
C LEU A 24 -22.58 30.78 -1.74
N LYS A 25 -21.84 30.35 -2.78
CA LYS A 25 -20.56 30.97 -3.21
C LYS A 25 -20.73 32.46 -3.50
N GLU A 26 -21.79 32.85 -4.21
CA GLU A 26 -22.09 34.23 -4.60
C GLU A 26 -22.35 35.18 -3.40
N THR A 27 -22.67 34.64 -2.22
CA THR A 27 -22.81 35.47 -1.01
C THR A 27 -21.48 36.06 -0.52
N GLY A 28 -20.35 35.47 -0.87
CA GLY A 28 -19.01 35.80 -0.35
C GLY A 28 -18.91 35.70 1.17
N LYS A 29 -19.76 34.87 1.81
CA LYS A 29 -19.77 34.62 3.26
C LYS A 29 -19.24 33.21 3.54
N LYS A 30 -18.76 33.04 4.79
CA LYS A 30 -18.38 31.72 5.30
C LYS A 30 -19.51 30.73 5.10
N ILE A 31 -19.15 29.53 4.59
CA ILE A 31 -20.07 28.43 4.35
C ILE A 31 -19.97 27.45 5.52
N THR A 32 -21.10 27.17 6.12
CA THR A 32 -21.24 26.19 7.20
C THR A 32 -22.08 25.02 6.71
N ILE A 33 -21.55 23.80 6.83
CA ILE A 33 -22.23 22.54 6.51
C ILE A 33 -22.62 21.87 7.84
N THR A 34 -23.87 21.51 8.00
CA THR A 34 -24.34 20.76 9.17
C THR A 34 -25.07 19.52 8.71
N SER A 35 -24.65 18.33 9.17
CA SER A 35 -25.33 17.10 8.80
C SER A 35 -25.25 16.03 9.87
N SER A 36 -26.27 15.16 9.86
CA SER A 36 -26.35 14.08 10.83
C SER A 36 -26.85 12.78 10.20
N PHE A 37 -26.39 11.66 10.75
CA PHE A 37 -26.97 10.35 10.50
C PHE A 37 -27.00 9.55 11.79
N GLY A 38 -28.19 9.28 12.30
CA GLY A 38 -28.37 8.52 13.54
C GLY A 38 -29.67 7.73 13.56
N PHE A 39 -29.56 6.55 14.16
CA PHE A 39 -30.70 5.69 14.45
C PHE A 39 -30.58 5.07 15.84
N ALA A 40 -31.71 4.84 16.50
CA ALA A 40 -31.73 4.14 17.77
C ALA A 40 -31.97 2.66 17.56
N ALA A 41 -30.99 1.83 17.95
CA ALA A 41 -31.10 0.39 17.95
C ALA A 41 -30.59 -0.22 19.27
N GLU A 42 -31.38 -1.12 19.83
CA GLU A 42 -30.95 -1.95 20.97
C GLU A 42 -30.14 -3.12 20.43
N LEU A 43 -28.82 -3.01 20.44
CA LEU A 43 -27.91 -3.99 19.87
C LEU A 43 -27.22 -4.81 20.98
N PRO A 44 -27.24 -6.15 20.94
CA PRO A 44 -26.46 -6.97 21.86
C PRO A 44 -24.96 -6.74 21.65
N LYS A 45 -24.13 -7.06 22.65
CA LYS A 45 -22.67 -6.84 22.61
C LYS A 45 -21.98 -7.61 21.46
N GLU A 46 -22.56 -8.73 21.07
CA GLU A 46 -22.07 -9.60 19.98
C GLU A 46 -22.43 -9.08 18.58
N HIS A 47 -23.28 -8.06 18.50
CA HIS A 47 -23.66 -7.48 17.22
C HIS A 47 -22.45 -6.80 16.55
N ARG A 48 -22.33 -6.91 15.22
CA ARG A 48 -21.21 -6.34 14.46
C ARG A 48 -20.90 -4.88 14.80
N LEU A 49 -21.94 -4.05 15.00
CA LEU A 49 -21.81 -2.62 15.32
C LEU A 49 -21.26 -2.35 16.73
N ARG A 50 -21.26 -3.35 17.61
CA ARG A 50 -20.68 -3.26 18.94
C ARG A 50 -19.40 -4.08 19.09
N ASN A 51 -18.90 -4.62 17.98
CA ASN A 51 -17.67 -5.43 17.97
C ASN A 51 -16.51 -4.63 17.34
N PRO A 52 -15.51 -4.19 18.13
CA PRO A 52 -14.37 -3.43 17.59
C PRO A 52 -13.52 -4.23 16.60
N LEU A 53 -13.49 -5.59 16.70
CA LEU A 53 -12.78 -6.45 15.74
C LEU A 53 -13.47 -6.54 14.37
N LEU A 54 -14.73 -6.13 14.28
CA LEU A 54 -15.51 -6.09 13.04
C LEU A 54 -15.69 -4.66 12.52
N GLY A 55 -14.92 -3.69 13.02
CA GLY A 55 -15.07 -2.29 12.64
C GLY A 55 -16.38 -1.67 13.11
N GLY A 56 -16.87 -2.05 14.32
CA GLY A 56 -18.08 -1.48 14.89
C GLY A 56 -17.95 -0.02 15.26
N GLY A 57 -19.08 0.60 15.61
CA GLY A 57 -19.21 2.01 16.00
C GLY A 57 -20.00 2.84 15.00
N ALA A 58 -20.55 3.96 15.50
CA ALA A 58 -21.36 4.89 14.74
C ALA A 58 -20.56 5.62 13.66
N ILE A 59 -19.28 5.96 13.93
CA ILE A 59 -18.42 6.68 12.99
C ILE A 59 -18.24 5.88 11.70
N LEU A 60 -17.91 4.57 11.81
CA LEU A 60 -17.70 3.74 10.63
C LEU A 60 -18.97 3.32 9.93
N ASP A 61 -20.08 3.09 10.67
CA ASP A 61 -21.34 2.61 10.09
C ASP A 61 -22.13 3.73 9.40
N VAL A 62 -22.30 4.87 10.06
CA VAL A 62 -23.12 5.98 9.55
C VAL A 62 -22.40 7.33 9.54
N GLY A 63 -21.34 7.53 10.33
CA GLY A 63 -20.55 8.77 10.32
C GLY A 63 -19.79 9.01 9.02
N CYS A 64 -19.51 7.95 8.28
CA CYS A 64 -18.88 8.01 6.96
C CYS A 64 -19.72 8.79 5.94
N TYR A 65 -21.05 8.79 6.05
CA TYR A 65 -21.96 9.52 5.16
C TYR A 65 -21.83 11.04 5.30
N PRO A 66 -22.01 11.65 6.49
CA PRO A 66 -21.85 13.09 6.68
C PRO A 66 -20.42 13.56 6.42
N LEU A 67 -19.41 12.76 6.72
CA LEU A 67 -18.02 13.07 6.39
C LEU A 67 -17.82 13.15 4.87
N SER A 68 -18.17 12.10 4.13
CA SER A 68 -18.02 12.04 2.67
C SER A 68 -18.81 13.15 1.95
N MET A 69 -20.03 13.44 2.41
CA MET A 69 -20.85 14.54 1.85
C MET A 69 -20.20 15.91 2.11
N SER A 70 -19.68 16.14 3.32
CA SER A 70 -19.02 17.41 3.64
C SER A 70 -17.77 17.64 2.78
N LYS A 71 -16.97 16.60 2.56
CA LYS A 71 -15.80 16.64 1.67
C LYS A 71 -16.18 16.92 0.21
N LEU A 72 -17.25 16.27 -0.28
CA LEU A 72 -17.79 16.49 -1.61
C LEU A 72 -18.26 17.95 -1.80
N ILE A 73 -19.01 18.49 -0.86
CA ILE A 73 -19.50 19.86 -0.90
C ILE A 73 -18.35 20.85 -0.85
N ALA A 74 -17.41 20.68 0.08
CA ALA A 74 -16.23 21.53 0.20
C ALA A 74 -15.40 21.53 -1.09
N GLY A 75 -15.18 20.33 -1.68
CA GLY A 75 -14.50 20.21 -2.95
C GLY A 75 -15.21 20.94 -4.11
N ALA A 76 -16.52 20.78 -4.21
CA ALA A 76 -17.31 21.47 -5.24
C ALA A 76 -17.31 23.00 -5.08
N ILE A 77 -17.21 23.50 -3.84
CA ILE A 77 -17.03 24.94 -3.58
C ILE A 77 -15.65 25.40 -4.08
N GLU A 78 -14.62 24.58 -3.96
CA GLU A 78 -13.24 24.85 -4.39
C GLU A 78 -12.95 24.42 -5.84
N ASP A 79 -13.97 23.99 -6.59
CA ASP A 79 -13.89 23.53 -7.99
C ASP A 79 -12.96 22.29 -8.17
N ILE A 80 -12.93 21.39 -7.16
CA ILE A 80 -12.25 20.10 -7.18
C ILE A 80 -13.24 18.97 -6.83
N SER A 81 -12.86 17.72 -7.09
CA SER A 81 -13.76 16.56 -6.91
C SER A 81 -14.14 16.31 -5.44
N TYR A 82 -13.22 16.53 -4.51
CA TYR A 82 -13.43 16.52 -3.06
C TYR A 82 -12.32 17.32 -2.37
N ALA A 83 -12.59 17.86 -1.21
CA ALA A 83 -11.60 18.54 -0.37
C ALA A 83 -11.35 17.76 0.92
N ASP A 84 -10.12 17.79 1.40
CA ASP A 84 -9.75 17.25 2.70
C ASP A 84 -9.85 18.31 3.77
N PRO A 85 -10.38 18.00 4.98
CA PRO A 85 -10.30 18.93 6.09
C PRO A 85 -8.84 19.25 6.46
N ILE A 86 -8.58 20.47 6.90
CA ILE A 86 -7.31 20.88 7.49
C ILE A 86 -7.20 20.37 8.93
N SER A 87 -8.35 20.31 9.63
CA SER A 87 -8.40 19.84 11.01
C SER A 87 -9.74 19.23 11.36
N ILE A 88 -9.72 18.36 12.37
CA ILE A 88 -10.89 17.76 12.98
C ILE A 88 -10.79 17.88 14.49
N ASN A 89 -11.91 18.27 15.13
CA ASN A 89 -12.14 18.19 16.56
C ASN A 89 -13.38 17.34 16.81
N ALA A 90 -13.36 16.44 17.81
CA ALA A 90 -14.46 15.51 18.02
C ALA A 90 -14.72 15.23 19.49
N ARG A 91 -15.98 14.90 19.80
CA ARG A 91 -16.44 14.40 21.09
C ARG A 91 -17.50 13.32 20.86
N GLY A 92 -17.62 12.36 21.78
CA GLY A 92 -18.56 11.26 21.61
C GLY A 92 -18.70 10.41 22.85
N GLN A 93 -19.58 9.42 22.76
CA GLN A 93 -19.82 8.41 23.78
C GLN A 93 -19.28 7.07 23.31
N ILE A 94 -18.33 6.52 24.07
CA ILE A 94 -17.76 5.19 23.85
C ILE A 94 -18.44 4.22 24.82
N ASP A 95 -18.80 3.04 24.36
CA ASP A 95 -19.39 2.02 25.20
C ASP A 95 -18.33 1.11 25.88
N GLU A 96 -18.78 0.17 26.68
CA GLU A 96 -17.94 -0.79 27.38
C GLU A 96 -17.19 -1.77 26.46
N THR A 97 -17.57 -1.89 25.19
CA THR A 97 -16.89 -2.73 24.18
C THR A 97 -15.77 -1.98 23.46
N GLY A 98 -15.67 -0.66 23.67
CA GLY A 98 -14.66 0.20 23.07
C GLY A 98 -15.06 0.83 21.73
N VAL A 99 -16.32 0.67 21.29
CA VAL A 99 -16.84 1.35 20.09
C VAL A 99 -17.58 2.63 20.45
N ASP A 100 -17.62 3.57 19.52
CA ASP A 100 -18.44 4.78 19.65
C ASP A 100 -19.91 4.47 19.38
N LEU A 101 -20.78 4.85 20.31
CA LEU A 101 -22.25 4.79 20.14
C LEU A 101 -22.78 6.04 19.47
N GLN A 102 -22.14 7.17 19.75
CA GLN A 102 -22.51 8.49 19.24
C GLN A 102 -21.27 9.37 19.19
N SER A 103 -21.18 10.19 18.11
CA SER A 103 -20.10 11.16 17.98
C SER A 103 -20.54 12.41 17.23
N HIS A 104 -19.88 13.52 17.57
CA HIS A 104 -19.98 14.81 16.89
C HIS A 104 -18.57 15.25 16.50
N ALA A 105 -18.40 15.79 15.29
CA ALA A 105 -17.13 16.35 14.85
C ALA A 105 -17.31 17.71 14.17
N GLU A 106 -16.30 18.55 14.37
CA GLU A 106 -16.13 19.83 13.70
C GLU A 106 -14.95 19.72 12.74
N LEU A 107 -15.18 20.00 11.46
CA LEU A 107 -14.20 19.93 10.40
C LEU A 107 -13.94 21.32 9.87
N ILE A 108 -12.68 21.68 9.69
CA ILE A 108 -12.28 22.92 9.03
C ILE A 108 -11.63 22.55 7.69
N PHE A 109 -12.18 23.04 6.59
CA PHE A 109 -11.63 22.83 5.25
C PHE A 109 -10.78 24.03 4.79
N SER A 110 -11.24 25.24 5.10
CA SER A 110 -10.53 26.51 4.88
C SER A 110 -11.06 27.55 5.86
N ASP A 111 -10.54 28.79 5.81
CA ASP A 111 -11.07 29.91 6.62
C ASP A 111 -12.56 30.17 6.32
N ASP A 112 -13.00 29.84 5.11
CA ASP A 112 -14.33 30.14 4.60
C ASP A 112 -15.27 28.91 4.58
N ILE A 113 -14.78 27.69 4.89
CA ILE A 113 -15.59 26.45 4.83
C ILE A 113 -15.36 25.61 6.09
N GLU A 114 -16.45 25.36 6.81
CA GLU A 114 -16.48 24.46 7.97
C GLU A 114 -17.66 23.48 7.91
N ALA A 115 -17.54 22.35 8.61
CA ALA A 115 -18.64 21.42 8.77
C ALA A 115 -18.79 20.96 10.22
N GLN A 116 -20.04 20.77 10.64
CA GLN A 116 -20.46 20.14 11.89
C GLN A 116 -21.22 18.86 11.55
N ILE A 117 -20.63 17.72 11.89
CA ILE A 117 -21.20 16.42 11.56
C ILE A 117 -21.47 15.59 12.80
N SER A 118 -22.50 14.75 12.73
CA SER A 118 -22.92 13.92 13.86
C SER A 118 -23.36 12.54 13.40
N CYS A 119 -23.04 11.51 14.21
CA CYS A 119 -23.47 10.15 13.97
C CYS A 119 -23.88 9.45 15.26
N ALA A 120 -24.86 8.51 15.18
CA ALA A 120 -25.28 7.69 16.31
C ALA A 120 -25.89 6.35 15.86
N ILE A 121 -25.68 5.29 16.67
CA ILE A 121 -26.36 3.99 16.55
C ILE A 121 -27.29 3.71 17.73
N ASN A 122 -27.36 4.62 18.69
CA ASN A 122 -28.17 4.51 19.90
C ASN A 122 -29.20 5.65 20.04
N GLU A 123 -29.25 6.58 19.10
CA GLU A 123 -30.14 7.74 19.12
C GLU A 123 -30.63 8.09 17.71
N ASN A 124 -31.90 8.43 17.56
CA ASN A 124 -32.44 8.92 16.31
C ASN A 124 -32.11 10.40 16.14
N PHE A 125 -31.51 10.77 15.03
CA PHE A 125 -31.28 12.14 14.61
C PHE A 125 -32.29 12.55 13.55
N THR A 126 -32.32 13.86 13.22
CA THR A 126 -33.15 14.40 12.12
C THR A 126 -32.73 13.86 10.76
N ASN A 127 -31.47 13.39 10.63
CA ASN A 127 -30.92 12.85 9.42
C ASN A 127 -31.08 13.81 8.22
N ASP A 128 -30.75 15.08 8.44
CA ASP A 128 -30.80 16.15 7.45
C ASP A 128 -29.40 16.66 7.11
N LEU A 129 -29.33 17.41 6.01
CA LEU A 129 -28.15 18.16 5.59
C LEU A 129 -28.59 19.63 5.43
N ARG A 130 -27.81 20.54 6.03
CA ARG A 130 -27.97 22.00 5.90
C ARG A 130 -26.66 22.61 5.44
N ILE A 131 -26.76 23.53 4.49
CA ILE A 131 -25.62 24.29 4.00
C ILE A 131 -26.02 25.75 4.02
N SER A 132 -25.29 26.58 4.75
CA SER A 132 -25.66 28.00 4.94
C SER A 132 -24.47 28.91 4.63
N ALA A 133 -24.79 30.09 4.06
CA ALA A 133 -23.86 31.18 3.81
C ALA A 133 -24.61 32.53 3.92
N GLY A 134 -24.37 33.26 5.00
CA GLY A 134 -25.09 34.53 5.26
C GLY A 134 -26.58 34.35 5.38
N ALA A 135 -27.37 34.92 4.45
CA ALA A 135 -28.85 34.82 4.43
C ALA A 135 -29.37 33.60 3.65
N ILE A 136 -28.52 32.93 2.89
CA ILE A 136 -28.89 31.76 2.07
C ILE A 136 -28.72 30.49 2.89
N GLU A 137 -29.74 29.65 2.92
CA GLU A 137 -29.70 28.33 3.53
C GLU A 137 -30.33 27.29 2.58
N MET A 138 -29.65 26.19 2.41
CA MET A 138 -30.12 25.00 1.70
C MET A 138 -30.38 23.90 2.73
N VAL A 139 -31.59 23.36 2.76
CA VAL A 139 -31.99 22.25 3.65
C VAL A 139 -32.38 21.06 2.82
N VAL A 140 -31.71 19.92 3.04
CA VAL A 140 -31.97 18.67 2.32
C VAL A 140 -32.54 17.65 3.29
N SER A 141 -33.74 17.20 3.02
CA SER A 141 -34.36 16.11 3.77
C SER A 141 -33.87 14.77 3.25
N GLN A 142 -33.67 13.81 4.13
CA GLN A 142 -33.27 12.44 3.79
C GLN A 142 -32.06 12.37 2.80
N PRO A 143 -30.91 13.03 3.07
CA PRO A 143 -29.80 13.13 2.16
C PRO A 143 -29.15 11.77 1.86
N TRP A 144 -29.31 10.80 2.75
CA TRP A 144 -28.65 9.48 2.66
C TRP A 144 -29.48 8.46 1.87
N HIS A 145 -30.79 8.40 2.14
CA HIS A 145 -31.70 7.44 1.52
C HIS A 145 -32.52 8.04 0.36
N CYS A 146 -32.41 9.35 0.14
CA CYS A 146 -33.05 10.07 -0.97
C CYS A 146 -34.55 9.78 -1.10
N GLY A 147 -35.25 9.59 0.02
CA GLY A 147 -36.70 9.32 0.05
C GLY A 147 -37.15 7.87 -0.08
N GLN A 148 -36.23 6.90 -0.14
CA GLN A 148 -36.58 5.52 -0.52
C GLN A 148 -36.92 4.56 0.65
N PHE A 149 -36.47 4.82 1.88
CA PHE A 149 -36.72 3.92 3.04
C PHE A 149 -37.84 4.32 3.94
N GLN A 150 -38.34 5.53 3.83
CA GLN A 150 -39.51 6.02 4.60
C GLN A 150 -40.55 6.54 3.63
N GLU A 151 -41.84 6.33 3.94
CA GLU A 151 -42.94 6.95 3.22
C GLU A 151 -42.80 8.49 3.31
N GLY A 152 -42.10 9.08 2.39
CA GLY A 152 -41.85 10.51 2.38
C GLY A 152 -41.00 10.91 1.17
N GLU A 153 -41.35 12.06 0.64
CA GLU A 153 -40.57 12.68 -0.45
C GLU A 153 -39.28 13.25 0.13
N SER A 154 -38.16 13.00 -0.52
CA SER A 154 -36.96 13.78 -0.27
C SER A 154 -37.03 15.12 -0.98
N SER A 155 -36.49 16.17 -0.38
CA SER A 155 -36.50 17.49 -1.01
C SER A 155 -35.27 18.31 -0.66
N ILE A 156 -34.92 19.21 -1.59
CA ILE A 156 -34.01 20.33 -1.36
C ILE A 156 -34.86 21.59 -1.26
N LYS A 157 -34.75 22.32 -0.14
CA LYS A 157 -35.40 23.62 0.09
C LYS A 157 -34.33 24.68 0.22
N ILE A 158 -34.45 25.74 -0.58
CA ILE A 158 -33.54 26.88 -0.52
C ILE A 158 -34.26 28.07 0.05
N PHE A 159 -33.69 28.71 1.06
CA PHE A 159 -34.22 29.86 1.77
C PHE A 159 -33.31 31.07 1.60
N ASN A 160 -33.91 32.27 1.61
CA ASN A 160 -33.23 33.52 1.80
C ASN A 160 -33.89 34.27 2.96
N SER A 161 -33.14 34.50 4.07
CA SER A 161 -33.65 35.11 5.29
C SER A 161 -34.97 34.47 5.76
N SER A 162 -35.00 33.12 5.84
CA SER A 162 -36.18 32.32 6.21
C SER A 162 -37.34 32.28 5.20
N ASN A 163 -37.25 32.98 4.07
CA ASN A 163 -38.23 32.87 3.00
C ASN A 163 -37.84 31.74 2.05
N LEU A 164 -38.74 30.78 1.83
CA LEU A 164 -38.56 29.74 0.83
C LEU A 164 -38.53 30.35 -0.56
N ILE A 165 -37.42 30.18 -1.30
CA ILE A 165 -37.26 30.70 -2.65
C ILE A 165 -37.30 29.59 -3.71
N GLU A 166 -36.94 28.35 -3.33
CA GLU A 166 -37.00 27.20 -4.23
C GLU A 166 -37.24 25.91 -3.43
N GLU A 167 -37.98 24.98 -4.01
CA GLU A 167 -38.14 23.60 -3.52
C GLU A 167 -38.05 22.62 -4.68
N ILE A 168 -37.15 21.65 -4.56
CA ILE A 168 -36.95 20.55 -5.53
C ILE A 168 -37.32 19.27 -4.79
N ALA A 169 -38.43 18.64 -5.16
CA ALA A 169 -38.89 17.39 -4.56
C ALA A 169 -38.50 16.19 -5.42
N TYR A 170 -38.12 15.11 -4.76
CA TYR A 170 -37.77 13.85 -5.40
C TYR A 170 -38.79 12.79 -4.98
N LYS A 171 -39.37 12.15 -6.00
CA LYS A 171 -40.23 10.97 -5.85
C LYS A 171 -39.69 9.93 -6.81
N ASP A 172 -38.76 9.14 -6.32
CA ASP A 172 -38.08 8.18 -7.13
C ASP A 172 -38.64 6.77 -6.93
N ASN A 173 -38.95 6.10 -8.04
CA ASN A 173 -39.40 4.70 -8.05
C ASN A 173 -38.25 3.73 -8.37
N VAL A 174 -37.03 4.25 -8.56
CA VAL A 174 -35.83 3.46 -8.80
C VAL A 174 -35.26 3.01 -7.47
N GLY A 175 -34.92 1.73 -7.33
CA GLY A 175 -34.36 1.19 -6.07
C GLY A 175 -33.10 1.92 -5.63
N LEU A 176 -32.94 2.12 -4.32
CA LEU A 176 -31.86 2.92 -3.73
C LEU A 176 -30.46 2.60 -4.28
N PHE A 177 -30.16 1.32 -4.43
CA PHE A 177 -28.86 0.86 -4.90
C PHE A 177 -28.76 0.70 -6.44
N THR A 178 -29.86 0.86 -7.16
CA THR A 178 -29.90 0.61 -8.62
C THR A 178 -28.94 1.54 -9.36
N ARG A 179 -28.94 2.83 -9.03
CA ARG A 179 -28.11 3.83 -9.71
C ARG A 179 -26.62 3.60 -9.51
N GLU A 180 -26.20 3.21 -8.30
CA GLU A 180 -24.79 2.90 -8.06
C GLU A 180 -24.35 1.60 -8.75
N ILE A 181 -25.24 0.58 -8.82
CA ILE A 181 -25.00 -0.66 -9.54
C ILE A 181 -24.88 -0.38 -11.05
N ASP A 182 -25.78 0.42 -11.60
CA ASP A 182 -25.76 0.80 -13.02
C ASP A 182 -24.49 1.60 -13.35
N HIS A 183 -24.13 2.57 -12.51
CA HIS A 183 -22.91 3.36 -12.67
C HIS A 183 -21.65 2.48 -12.60
N ALA A 184 -21.54 1.60 -11.60
CA ALA A 184 -20.44 0.65 -11.47
C ALA A 184 -20.35 -0.28 -12.69
N SER A 185 -21.50 -0.78 -13.15
CA SER A 185 -21.58 -1.66 -14.33
C SER A 185 -21.10 -0.94 -15.60
N GLN A 186 -21.49 0.32 -15.78
CA GLN A 186 -21.02 1.15 -16.89
C GLN A 186 -19.50 1.37 -16.82
N CYS A 187 -18.96 1.73 -15.67
CA CYS A 187 -17.52 1.89 -15.47
C CYS A 187 -16.74 0.62 -15.83
N ILE A 188 -17.26 -0.55 -15.44
CA ILE A 188 -16.64 -1.85 -15.77
C ILE A 188 -16.69 -2.10 -17.30
N GLN A 189 -17.82 -1.82 -17.96
CA GLN A 189 -17.95 -1.97 -19.41
C GLN A 189 -17.00 -1.03 -20.17
N GLU A 190 -16.75 0.15 -19.64
CA GLU A 190 -15.83 1.13 -20.19
C GLU A 190 -14.36 0.84 -19.84
N ASN A 191 -14.07 -0.28 -19.13
CA ASN A 191 -12.74 -0.67 -18.66
C ASN A 191 -12.08 0.39 -17.75
N LYS A 192 -12.86 1.15 -16.99
CA LYS A 192 -12.36 2.05 -15.96
C LYS A 192 -11.90 1.23 -14.74
N PHE A 193 -10.91 1.70 -14.02
CA PHE A 193 -10.45 1.08 -12.76
C PHE A 193 -11.19 1.63 -11.54
N GLU A 194 -11.68 2.86 -11.63
CA GLU A 194 -12.39 3.59 -10.59
C GLU A 194 -13.55 4.41 -11.15
N SER A 195 -14.40 4.88 -10.26
CA SER A 195 -15.48 5.82 -10.59
C SER A 195 -14.99 7.26 -10.51
N GLU A 196 -15.43 8.11 -11.43
CA GLU A 196 -15.21 9.56 -11.35
C GLU A 196 -16.05 10.25 -10.27
N LEU A 197 -17.16 9.62 -9.83
CA LEU A 197 -17.99 10.13 -8.74
C LEU A 197 -17.43 9.79 -7.36
N ILE A 198 -16.74 8.65 -7.23
CA ILE A 198 -16.11 8.17 -6.01
C ILE A 198 -14.80 7.51 -6.43
N SER A 199 -13.73 8.31 -6.49
CA SER A 199 -12.40 7.83 -6.89
C SER A 199 -11.72 7.03 -5.77
N HIS A 200 -10.69 6.26 -6.13
CA HIS A 200 -9.83 5.59 -5.12
C HIS A 200 -9.20 6.60 -4.16
N GLY A 201 -8.84 7.79 -4.65
CA GLY A 201 -8.32 8.87 -3.81
C GLY A 201 -9.36 9.37 -2.80
N ASP A 202 -10.63 9.55 -3.20
CA ASP A 202 -11.71 9.96 -2.30
C ASP A 202 -11.96 8.89 -1.23
N THR A 203 -12.05 7.61 -1.61
CA THR A 203 -12.18 6.48 -0.68
C THR A 203 -11.03 6.41 0.32
N GLN A 204 -9.78 6.51 -0.15
CA GLN A 204 -8.60 6.51 0.74
C GLN A 204 -8.64 7.68 1.72
N SER A 205 -9.00 8.86 1.24
CA SER A 205 -9.13 10.05 2.06
C SER A 205 -10.29 9.94 3.06
N ASN A 206 -11.44 9.36 2.67
CA ASN A 206 -12.53 9.09 3.60
C ASN A 206 -12.05 8.21 4.77
N MET A 207 -11.38 7.11 4.49
CA MET A 207 -10.85 6.22 5.52
C MET A 207 -9.86 6.92 6.44
N LEU A 208 -8.94 7.73 5.88
CA LEU A 208 -7.98 8.51 6.67
C LEU A 208 -8.68 9.44 7.67
N TRP A 209 -9.71 10.17 7.23
CA TRP A 209 -10.42 11.12 8.09
C TRP A 209 -11.37 10.44 9.08
N LEU A 210 -11.92 9.27 8.76
CA LEU A 210 -12.65 8.44 9.73
C LEU A 210 -11.70 7.95 10.83
N ASP A 211 -10.48 7.53 10.50
CA ASP A 211 -9.47 7.17 11.49
C ASP A 211 -9.04 8.37 12.34
N GLN A 212 -8.84 9.55 11.73
CA GLN A 212 -8.59 10.79 12.49
C GLN A 212 -9.74 11.13 13.47
N TRP A 213 -10.99 10.94 13.04
CA TRP A 213 -12.15 11.15 13.89
C TRP A 213 -12.15 10.20 15.10
N ARG A 214 -11.94 8.91 14.87
CA ARG A 214 -11.82 7.88 15.91
C ARG A 214 -10.67 8.15 16.88
N ASN A 215 -9.51 8.54 16.34
CA ASN A 215 -8.31 8.87 17.13
C ASN A 215 -8.57 10.05 18.09
N LYS A 216 -9.40 11.05 17.70
CA LYS A 216 -9.78 12.16 18.58
C LYS A 216 -10.61 11.71 19.79
N LEU A 217 -11.29 10.58 19.68
CA LEU A 217 -12.05 9.97 20.79
C LEU A 217 -11.19 8.98 21.60
N GLY A 218 -9.95 8.72 21.21
CA GLY A 218 -9.09 7.70 21.83
C GLY A 218 -9.55 6.27 21.53
N ILE A 219 -10.24 6.05 20.40
CA ILE A 219 -10.66 4.73 19.96
C ILE A 219 -9.49 4.08 19.23
N ASP A 220 -8.85 3.12 19.88
CA ASP A 220 -7.90 2.22 19.25
C ASP A 220 -8.66 1.14 18.49
N CYS A 221 -8.43 1.06 17.18
CA CYS A 221 -8.90 -0.07 16.42
C CYS A 221 -7.93 -1.25 16.63
N PRO A 222 -8.39 -2.39 17.16
CA PRO A 222 -7.54 -3.58 17.25
C PRO A 222 -7.04 -4.05 15.88
N LEU A 223 -7.72 -3.65 14.79
CA LEU A 223 -7.28 -3.86 13.41
C LEU A 223 -6.15 -2.92 12.98
N ASN A 224 -5.89 -1.85 13.73
CA ASN A 224 -4.69 -1.01 13.51
C ASN A 224 -3.42 -1.71 14.03
N ALA A 225 -3.56 -2.65 14.94
CA ALA A 225 -2.53 -3.63 15.22
C ALA A 225 -2.61 -4.73 14.13
N ILE A 226 -2.20 -4.38 12.91
CA ILE A 226 -2.24 -5.22 11.71
C ILE A 226 -1.56 -6.58 11.94
N ASP A 227 -0.64 -6.65 12.90
CA ASP A 227 0.03 -7.89 13.34
C ASP A 227 -0.92 -8.90 14.02
N ASN A 228 -2.12 -8.48 14.44
CA ASN A 228 -3.13 -9.36 15.05
C ASN A 228 -4.28 -9.70 14.09
N SER A 229 -4.25 -9.20 12.85
CA SER A 229 -5.27 -9.57 11.86
C SER A 229 -5.13 -11.05 11.54
N PRO A 230 -6.23 -11.83 11.55
CA PRO A 230 -6.19 -13.21 11.12
C PRO A 230 -5.67 -13.25 9.68
N ILE A 231 -4.76 -14.20 9.41
CA ILE A 231 -4.25 -14.42 8.07
C ILE A 231 -5.46 -14.69 7.16
N PRO A 232 -5.70 -13.88 6.11
CA PRO A 232 -6.83 -14.10 5.24
C PRO A 232 -6.77 -15.52 4.65
N GLU A 233 -7.82 -16.32 4.80
CA GLU A 233 -7.99 -17.54 4.03
C GLU A 233 -8.21 -17.14 2.57
N SER A 234 -7.15 -16.83 1.85
CA SER A 234 -7.29 -16.49 0.44
C SER A 234 -7.04 -17.72 -0.42
N LYS A 235 -7.97 -17.95 -1.32
CA LYS A 235 -7.65 -18.67 -2.54
C LYS A 235 -6.82 -17.68 -3.39
N PHE A 236 -5.69 -18.14 -3.92
CA PHE A 236 -4.85 -17.32 -4.77
C PHE A 236 -5.69 -16.59 -5.82
N PHE A 237 -5.61 -15.26 -5.86
CA PHE A 237 -6.25 -14.49 -6.91
C PHE A 237 -5.59 -14.85 -8.24
N SER A 238 -6.34 -15.54 -9.10
CA SER A 238 -5.93 -15.76 -10.47
C SER A 238 -6.08 -14.44 -11.23
N PHE A 239 -5.08 -13.57 -11.17
CA PHE A 239 -5.00 -12.44 -12.10
C PHE A 239 -4.61 -12.99 -13.48
N GLN A 240 -5.58 -13.01 -14.37
CA GLN A 240 -5.39 -13.45 -15.74
C GLN A 240 -4.43 -12.52 -16.47
N LYS A 241 -3.53 -13.11 -17.21
CA LYS A 241 -2.95 -12.77 -18.51
C LYS A 241 -1.43 -12.71 -18.62
N THR A 242 -0.63 -12.55 -17.59
CA THR A 242 0.83 -12.68 -17.73
C THR A 242 1.35 -13.64 -16.67
N GLN A 243 1.62 -14.87 -17.07
CA GLN A 243 2.40 -15.77 -16.23
C GLN A 243 3.88 -15.43 -16.40
N LEU A 244 4.58 -15.27 -15.28
CA LEU A 244 6.03 -15.15 -15.29
C LEU A 244 6.65 -16.42 -15.90
N GLU A 245 7.67 -16.22 -16.71
CA GLU A 245 8.42 -17.31 -17.29
C GLU A 245 9.09 -18.15 -16.18
N ASN A 246 8.89 -19.46 -16.23
CA ASN A 246 9.48 -20.40 -15.30
C ASN A 246 10.77 -20.99 -15.88
N ARG A 247 11.70 -21.35 -14.99
CA ARG A 247 12.97 -21.98 -15.33
C ARG A 247 13.44 -22.89 -14.21
N THR A 248 14.40 -23.73 -14.50
CA THR A 248 15.15 -24.48 -13.48
C THR A 248 16.43 -23.73 -13.15
N LEU A 249 16.83 -23.76 -11.89
CA LEU A 249 18.11 -23.23 -11.43
C LEU A 249 19.07 -24.41 -11.14
N PRO A 250 20.33 -24.34 -11.56
CA PRO A 250 21.29 -25.39 -11.24
C PRO A 250 21.40 -25.62 -9.73
N GLY A 251 21.27 -26.88 -9.31
CA GLY A 251 21.36 -27.27 -7.91
C GLY A 251 20.08 -27.10 -7.10
N LEU A 252 18.95 -26.74 -7.71
CA LEU A 252 17.62 -26.71 -7.08
C LEU A 252 16.64 -27.56 -7.86
N ASP A 253 15.84 -28.37 -7.14
CA ASP A 253 14.78 -29.19 -7.71
C ASP A 253 13.47 -28.41 -7.89
N LYS A 254 13.32 -27.26 -7.21
CA LYS A 254 12.15 -26.41 -7.28
C LYS A 254 12.13 -25.58 -8.56
N VAL A 255 10.93 -25.34 -9.09
CA VAL A 255 10.70 -24.45 -10.23
C VAL A 255 10.95 -23.01 -9.81
N ALA A 256 11.74 -22.27 -10.56
CA ALA A 256 12.06 -20.86 -10.34
C ALA A 256 11.31 -19.96 -11.30
N SER A 257 10.91 -18.76 -10.84
CA SER A 257 10.44 -17.68 -11.70
C SER A 257 11.62 -16.83 -12.19
N ARG A 258 11.43 -16.15 -13.32
CA ARG A 258 12.45 -15.22 -13.85
C ARG A 258 12.67 -13.99 -12.97
N LEU A 259 11.65 -13.61 -12.19
CA LEU A 259 11.72 -12.52 -11.22
C LEU A 259 11.78 -13.09 -9.80
N ALA A 260 12.46 -12.37 -8.91
CA ALA A 260 12.40 -12.56 -7.47
C ALA A 260 11.71 -11.35 -6.82
N LEU A 261 10.92 -11.60 -5.78
CA LEU A 261 10.26 -10.56 -4.98
C LEU A 261 11.07 -10.28 -3.71
N GLY A 262 11.45 -9.01 -3.51
CA GLY A 262 12.09 -8.56 -2.27
C GLY A 262 11.08 -8.44 -1.12
N CYS A 263 11.48 -8.93 0.06
CA CYS A 263 10.67 -8.94 1.29
C CYS A 263 11.12 -7.87 2.30
N ASP A 264 11.65 -6.73 1.82
CA ASP A 264 12.20 -5.65 2.66
C ASP A 264 11.27 -4.45 2.84
N ASN A 265 10.22 -4.32 2.02
CA ASN A 265 9.36 -3.14 1.95
C ASN A 265 7.94 -3.36 2.50
N GLN A 266 7.62 -4.54 3.00
CA GLN A 266 6.30 -4.84 3.54
C GLN A 266 6.20 -4.27 4.96
N THR A 267 5.29 -3.32 5.14
CA THR A 267 5.11 -2.61 6.41
C THR A 267 4.21 -3.35 7.40
N SER A 268 3.53 -4.41 6.94
CA SER A 268 2.61 -5.21 7.74
C SER A 268 2.40 -6.59 7.13
N SER A 269 1.89 -7.53 7.91
CA SER A 269 1.53 -8.88 7.44
C SER A 269 0.51 -8.83 6.28
N LEU A 270 -0.53 -8.01 6.39
CA LEU A 270 -1.55 -7.86 5.35
C LEU A 270 -0.98 -7.33 4.03
N HIS A 271 -0.10 -6.32 4.11
CA HIS A 271 0.63 -5.80 2.94
C HIS A 271 1.48 -6.91 2.32
N ALA A 272 2.24 -7.65 3.15
CA ALA A 272 3.08 -8.76 2.72
C ALA A 272 2.25 -9.84 2.01
N TYR A 273 1.18 -10.33 2.63
CA TYR A 273 0.36 -11.40 2.06
C TYR A 273 -0.31 -11.00 0.75
N THR A 274 -0.79 -9.75 0.66
CA THR A 274 -1.36 -9.22 -0.59
C THR A 274 -0.34 -9.25 -1.73
N MET A 275 0.88 -8.79 -1.46
CA MET A 275 1.96 -8.79 -2.45
C MET A 275 2.42 -10.22 -2.80
N PHE A 276 2.56 -11.09 -1.80
CA PHE A 276 3.02 -12.46 -1.99
C PHE A 276 1.99 -13.30 -2.76
N ASP A 277 0.69 -13.20 -2.41
CA ASP A 277 -0.39 -13.85 -3.14
C ASP A 277 -0.44 -13.40 -4.60
N HIS A 278 -0.32 -12.09 -4.85
CA HIS A 278 -0.31 -11.54 -6.21
C HIS A 278 0.90 -12.05 -7.02
N PHE A 279 2.11 -11.97 -6.45
CA PHE A 279 3.31 -12.43 -7.11
C PHE A 279 3.28 -13.93 -7.40
N TYR A 280 2.89 -14.74 -6.42
CA TYR A 280 2.76 -16.20 -6.56
C TYR A 280 1.68 -16.57 -7.59
N GLY A 281 0.50 -15.91 -7.56
CA GLY A 281 -0.57 -16.09 -8.52
C GLY A 281 -0.17 -15.74 -9.97
N ALA A 282 0.72 -14.77 -10.15
CA ALA A 282 1.32 -14.41 -11.43
C ALA A 282 2.44 -15.39 -11.90
N GLY A 283 2.73 -16.45 -11.15
CA GLY A 283 3.78 -17.43 -11.46
C GLY A 283 5.11 -17.16 -10.75
N GLY A 284 5.17 -16.19 -9.84
CA GLY A 284 6.32 -15.92 -9.00
C GLY A 284 6.66 -17.10 -8.08
N ARG A 285 7.95 -17.41 -7.91
CA ARG A 285 8.40 -18.56 -7.12
C ARG A 285 9.59 -18.26 -6.23
N ILE A 286 10.27 -17.12 -6.41
CA ILE A 286 11.46 -16.76 -5.65
C ILE A 286 11.16 -15.57 -4.76
N PHE A 287 11.43 -15.73 -3.47
CA PHE A 287 11.27 -14.69 -2.46
C PHE A 287 12.62 -14.38 -1.83
N ASP A 288 13.03 -13.11 -1.90
CA ASP A 288 14.31 -12.61 -1.43
C ASP A 288 14.14 -11.92 -0.08
N THR A 289 14.56 -12.59 0.99
CA THR A 289 14.50 -12.08 2.36
C THR A 289 15.89 -11.90 2.97
N ALA A 290 15.95 -11.35 4.17
CA ALA A 290 17.18 -11.25 4.94
C ALA A 290 16.90 -11.18 6.45
N TYR A 291 17.83 -11.70 7.24
CA TYR A 291 17.79 -11.66 8.70
C TYR A 291 17.41 -10.29 9.29
N ILE A 292 17.91 -9.21 8.66
CA ILE A 292 17.70 -7.83 9.12
C ILE A 292 16.45 -7.14 8.54
N TYR A 293 15.79 -7.71 7.52
CA TYR A 293 14.68 -7.03 6.86
C TYR A 293 13.51 -6.80 7.82
N ASN A 294 13.07 -5.55 7.92
CA ASN A 294 12.02 -5.12 8.84
C ASN A 294 12.25 -5.60 10.30
N ASN A 295 13.51 -5.59 10.77
CA ASN A 295 13.90 -6.10 12.09
C ASN A 295 13.48 -7.57 12.33
N GLY A 296 13.56 -8.40 11.29
CA GLY A 296 13.18 -9.81 11.32
C GLY A 296 11.72 -10.10 10.95
N ASN A 297 10.87 -9.09 10.84
CA ASN A 297 9.49 -9.28 10.42
C ASN A 297 9.38 -9.70 8.94
N GLY A 298 10.37 -9.39 8.09
CA GLY A 298 10.42 -9.87 6.72
C GLY A 298 10.38 -11.39 6.63
N ASP A 299 11.22 -12.08 7.42
CA ASP A 299 11.25 -13.54 7.53
C ASP A 299 9.93 -14.06 8.12
N LYS A 300 9.41 -13.44 9.18
CA LYS A 300 8.18 -13.87 9.83
C LYS A 300 6.97 -13.78 8.90
N TYR A 301 6.78 -12.64 8.22
CA TYR A 301 5.66 -12.48 7.28
C TYR A 301 5.74 -13.48 6.14
N LEU A 302 6.95 -13.74 5.60
CA LEU A 302 7.13 -14.73 4.55
C LEU A 302 6.84 -16.15 5.04
N GLY A 303 7.33 -16.52 6.23
CA GLY A 303 7.11 -17.82 6.84
C GLY A 303 5.63 -18.08 7.14
N ASP A 304 4.97 -17.15 7.79
CA ASP A 304 3.52 -17.23 8.08
C ASP A 304 2.71 -17.38 6.78
N TRP A 305 3.08 -16.65 5.73
CA TRP A 305 2.44 -16.75 4.42
C TRP A 305 2.68 -18.13 3.77
N ILE A 306 3.93 -18.60 3.71
CA ILE A 306 4.28 -19.92 3.15
C ILE A 306 3.48 -21.02 3.83
N ASN A 307 3.45 -21.02 5.17
CA ASN A 307 2.76 -22.03 5.95
C ASN A 307 1.24 -21.96 5.77
N SER A 308 0.65 -20.76 5.81
CA SER A 308 -0.80 -20.58 5.64
C SER A 308 -1.30 -20.96 4.26
N ARG A 309 -0.46 -20.87 3.24
CA ARG A 309 -0.79 -21.26 1.86
C ARG A 309 -0.37 -22.67 1.51
N GLY A 310 0.45 -23.34 2.34
CA GLY A 310 0.97 -24.68 2.10
C GLY A 310 1.84 -24.78 0.84
N VAL A 311 2.69 -23.76 0.61
CA VAL A 311 3.45 -23.63 -0.65
C VAL A 311 4.96 -23.84 -0.51
N GLU A 312 5.44 -24.32 0.62
CA GLU A 312 6.88 -24.52 0.93
C GLU A 312 7.63 -25.25 -0.20
N GLU A 313 7.05 -26.33 -0.72
CA GLU A 313 7.65 -27.13 -1.80
C GLU A 313 7.65 -26.42 -3.18
N ASN A 314 6.89 -25.31 -3.30
CA ASN A 314 6.69 -24.62 -4.57
C ASN A 314 7.39 -23.27 -4.63
N VAL A 315 8.05 -22.85 -3.56
CA VAL A 315 8.74 -21.55 -3.49
C VAL A 315 10.22 -21.74 -3.15
N ILE A 316 11.04 -20.85 -3.68
CA ILE A 316 12.46 -20.76 -3.40
C ILE A 316 12.66 -19.59 -2.46
N VAL A 317 13.23 -19.84 -1.29
CA VAL A 317 13.57 -18.82 -0.31
C VAL A 317 15.06 -18.51 -0.40
N LEU A 318 15.38 -17.28 -0.83
CA LEU A 318 16.71 -16.70 -0.78
C LEU A 318 16.83 -15.88 0.49
N GLY A 319 17.57 -16.40 1.47
CA GLY A 319 17.89 -15.71 2.72
C GLY A 319 19.22 -15.02 2.69
N LYS A 320 19.42 -13.98 3.51
CA LYS A 320 20.69 -13.30 3.68
C LYS A 320 21.01 -13.05 5.15
N GLY A 321 22.29 -13.14 5.51
CA GLY A 321 22.80 -12.85 6.85
C GLY A 321 24.20 -12.25 6.82
N ALA A 322 24.82 -12.08 7.97
CA ALA A 322 26.14 -11.46 8.12
C ALA A 322 26.18 -10.03 7.53
N HIS A 323 25.23 -9.19 7.96
CA HIS A 323 25.21 -7.76 7.67
C HIS A 323 25.97 -6.98 8.76
N THR A 324 26.59 -5.88 8.39
CA THR A 324 27.21 -4.93 9.32
C THR A 324 26.24 -4.49 10.45
N PRO A 325 26.64 -4.49 11.72
CA PRO A 325 28.00 -4.70 12.24
C PRO A 325 28.39 -6.17 12.47
N GLN A 326 27.49 -7.12 12.27
CA GLN A 326 27.72 -8.56 12.50
C GLN A 326 28.18 -9.29 11.24
N CYS A 327 29.09 -8.70 10.47
CA CYS A 327 29.62 -9.27 9.23
C CYS A 327 30.88 -10.10 9.52
N GLU A 328 30.68 -11.22 10.25
CA GLU A 328 31.74 -12.13 10.68
C GLU A 328 31.24 -13.58 10.65
N PRO A 329 32.11 -14.59 10.43
CA PRO A 329 31.72 -16.00 10.34
C PRO A 329 30.92 -16.51 11.55
N GLN A 330 31.26 -16.08 12.77
CA GLN A 330 30.61 -16.51 14.01
C GLN A 330 29.11 -16.16 14.09
N TYR A 331 28.64 -15.14 13.34
CA TYR A 331 27.23 -14.72 13.32
C TYR A 331 26.40 -15.44 12.26
N ILE A 332 27.01 -16.13 11.29
CA ILE A 332 26.30 -16.75 10.17
C ILE A 332 25.32 -17.81 10.67
N ARG A 333 25.82 -18.80 11.42
CA ARG A 333 25.02 -19.91 11.91
C ARG A 333 23.88 -19.48 12.84
N PRO A 334 24.08 -18.65 13.86
CA PRO A 334 22.99 -18.19 14.71
C PRO A 334 21.90 -17.45 13.91
N GLN A 335 22.28 -16.60 12.95
CA GLN A 335 21.32 -15.87 12.13
C GLN A 335 20.54 -16.77 11.18
N ILE A 336 21.17 -17.80 10.61
CA ILE A 336 20.46 -18.79 9.77
C ILE A 336 19.45 -19.56 10.62
N ILE A 337 19.82 -20.03 11.82
CA ILE A 337 18.91 -20.74 12.70
C ILE A 337 17.71 -19.87 13.06
N GLU A 338 17.94 -18.64 13.47
CA GLU A 338 16.86 -17.69 13.81
C GLU A 338 15.98 -17.35 12.60
N SER A 339 16.56 -17.18 11.39
CA SER A 339 15.78 -16.99 10.16
C SER A 339 14.92 -18.21 9.83
N LEU A 340 15.44 -19.43 9.98
CA LEU A 340 14.68 -20.67 9.77
C LEU A 340 13.52 -20.81 10.76
N GLU A 341 13.75 -20.42 12.04
CA GLU A 341 12.69 -20.38 13.06
C GLU A 341 11.60 -19.36 12.72
N ARG A 342 11.96 -18.13 12.30
CA ARG A 342 11.01 -17.09 11.87
C ARG A 342 10.22 -17.49 10.62
N LEU A 343 10.88 -18.11 9.66
CA LEU A 343 10.29 -18.63 8.43
C LEU A 343 9.48 -19.91 8.67
N ASN A 344 9.72 -20.62 9.77
CA ASN A 344 9.13 -21.92 10.08
C ASN A 344 9.32 -22.94 8.93
N ILE A 345 10.54 -22.97 8.36
CA ILE A 345 10.99 -23.93 7.33
C ILE A 345 12.24 -24.65 7.80
N LYS A 346 12.58 -25.76 7.17
CA LYS A 346 13.73 -26.60 7.60
C LYS A 346 15.05 -26.18 6.97
N GLN A 347 15.02 -25.61 5.78
CA GLN A 347 16.19 -25.31 4.97
C GLN A 347 15.93 -24.08 4.12
N LEU A 348 16.95 -23.21 3.98
CA LEU A 348 16.97 -22.17 2.95
C LEU A 348 17.42 -22.77 1.62
N ASP A 349 16.71 -22.49 0.53
CA ASP A 349 17.11 -22.91 -0.81
C ASP A 349 18.41 -22.22 -1.25
N ILE A 350 18.55 -20.95 -0.92
CA ILE A 350 19.71 -20.13 -1.21
C ILE A 350 20.05 -19.28 0.03
N PHE A 351 21.32 -19.23 0.42
CA PHE A 351 21.79 -18.29 1.42
C PHE A 351 22.93 -17.42 0.89
N CYS A 352 22.83 -16.10 1.02
CA CYS A 352 23.88 -15.16 0.63
C CYS A 352 24.46 -14.42 1.85
N LEU A 353 25.77 -14.29 1.92
CA LEU A 353 26.40 -13.30 2.80
C LEU A 353 25.96 -11.90 2.37
N HIS A 354 25.40 -11.10 3.30
CA HIS A 354 24.73 -9.84 2.97
C HIS A 354 25.73 -8.70 2.70
N ARG A 355 26.91 -8.76 3.32
CA ARG A 355 28.04 -7.83 3.14
C ARG A 355 29.37 -8.58 3.13
N ASP A 356 30.41 -7.92 2.66
CA ASP A 356 31.79 -8.36 2.80
C ASP A 356 32.47 -7.68 4.01
N ASN A 357 33.34 -8.40 4.68
CA ASN A 357 34.31 -7.85 5.63
C ASN A 357 35.72 -8.22 5.15
N THR A 358 36.38 -7.26 4.51
CA THR A 358 37.68 -7.48 3.88
C THR A 358 38.83 -7.68 4.87
N GLU A 359 38.61 -7.46 6.17
CA GLU A 359 39.59 -7.71 7.23
C GLU A 359 39.67 -9.20 7.61
N ILE A 360 38.66 -9.99 7.22
CA ILE A 360 38.58 -11.42 7.52
C ILE A 360 38.94 -12.23 6.26
N PRO A 361 39.79 -13.26 6.35
CA PRO A 361 40.10 -14.16 5.22
C PRO A 361 38.81 -14.82 4.67
N VAL A 362 38.75 -14.97 3.33
CA VAL A 362 37.58 -15.62 2.69
C VAL A 362 37.43 -17.08 3.14
N ALA A 363 38.50 -17.72 3.51
CA ALA A 363 38.55 -19.10 4.02
C ALA A 363 37.59 -19.27 5.23
N GLU A 364 37.60 -18.33 6.18
CA GLU A 364 36.80 -18.43 7.38
C GLU A 364 35.28 -18.34 7.06
N PHE A 365 34.89 -17.53 6.10
CA PHE A 365 33.51 -17.47 5.64
C PHE A 365 33.07 -18.76 4.93
N ILE A 366 33.93 -19.28 4.03
CA ILE A 366 33.64 -20.51 3.29
C ILE A 366 33.60 -21.72 4.23
N ASP A 367 34.52 -21.83 5.18
CA ASP A 367 34.56 -22.92 6.16
C ASP A 367 33.25 -22.95 6.98
N ALA A 368 32.82 -21.79 7.48
CA ALA A 368 31.56 -21.69 8.23
C ALA A 368 30.32 -22.05 7.37
N LEU A 369 30.28 -21.62 6.10
CA LEU A 369 29.18 -21.94 5.21
C LEU A 369 29.16 -23.41 4.79
N ASP A 370 30.34 -24.02 4.62
CA ASP A 370 30.50 -25.43 4.29
C ASP A 370 29.96 -26.34 5.41
N GLU A 371 30.29 -26.04 6.67
CA GLU A 371 29.76 -26.75 7.82
C GLU A 371 28.22 -26.68 7.87
N ILE A 372 27.64 -25.50 7.67
CA ILE A 372 26.19 -25.25 7.73
C ILE A 372 25.47 -25.94 6.54
N ALA A 373 26.06 -25.93 5.36
CA ALA A 373 25.52 -26.65 4.20
C ALA A 373 25.52 -28.16 4.39
N ASN A 374 26.60 -28.71 4.97
CA ASN A 374 26.72 -30.13 5.29
C ASN A 374 25.74 -30.59 6.38
N GLU A 375 25.27 -29.67 7.24
CA GLU A 375 24.17 -29.92 8.17
C GLU A 375 22.80 -29.91 7.50
N GLY A 376 22.68 -29.45 6.26
CA GLY A 376 21.44 -29.38 5.52
C GLY A 376 20.56 -28.18 5.87
N LEU A 377 21.10 -27.12 6.50
CA LEU A 377 20.36 -25.91 6.85
C LEU A 377 20.24 -24.95 5.65
N ILE A 378 21.18 -25.00 4.73
CA ILE A 378 21.20 -24.23 3.49
C ILE A 378 21.57 -25.14 2.32
N ASN A 379 21.05 -24.87 1.11
CA ASN A 379 21.37 -25.67 -0.08
C ASN A 379 22.43 -24.97 -0.95
N LEU A 380 22.10 -23.86 -1.59
CA LEU A 380 23.06 -23.07 -2.36
C LEU A 380 23.61 -21.91 -1.56
N ILE A 381 24.88 -21.57 -1.81
CA ILE A 381 25.52 -20.42 -1.16
C ILE A 381 25.90 -19.35 -2.18
N GLY A 382 25.91 -18.11 -1.69
CA GLY A 382 26.28 -16.95 -2.49
C GLY A 382 26.74 -15.76 -1.66
N ALA A 383 26.93 -14.64 -2.34
CA ALA A 383 27.33 -13.41 -1.70
C ALA A 383 26.56 -12.21 -2.28
N SER A 384 26.34 -11.20 -1.46
CA SER A 384 25.75 -9.92 -1.84
C SER A 384 26.72 -8.80 -1.48
N ASN A 385 26.90 -7.86 -2.41
CA ASN A 385 27.83 -6.75 -2.25
C ASN A 385 29.30 -7.13 -2.04
N TRP A 386 29.71 -8.21 -2.68
CA TRP A 386 31.12 -8.62 -2.74
C TRP A 386 31.77 -8.12 -4.04
N GLY A 387 33.02 -7.65 -3.93
CA GLY A 387 33.85 -7.31 -5.09
C GLY A 387 34.28 -8.55 -5.85
N LEU A 388 34.61 -8.39 -7.17
CA LEU A 388 34.99 -9.50 -8.04
C LEU A 388 36.19 -10.30 -7.50
N ASP A 389 37.26 -9.60 -7.09
CA ASP A 389 38.49 -10.27 -6.62
C ASP A 389 38.20 -11.14 -5.39
N ARG A 390 37.48 -10.63 -4.43
CA ARG A 390 37.11 -11.37 -3.23
C ARG A 390 36.14 -12.53 -3.53
N PHE A 391 35.20 -12.34 -4.43
CA PHE A 391 34.28 -13.38 -4.86
C PHE A 391 35.03 -14.53 -5.58
N ALA A 392 35.96 -14.18 -6.48
CA ALA A 392 36.81 -15.15 -7.18
C ALA A 392 37.78 -15.88 -6.22
N GLU A 393 38.37 -15.15 -5.26
CA GLU A 393 39.22 -15.73 -4.21
C GLU A 393 38.47 -16.78 -3.39
N ALA A 394 37.25 -16.47 -2.93
CA ALA A 394 36.42 -17.40 -2.18
C ALA A 394 36.08 -18.67 -2.99
N ARG A 395 35.74 -18.52 -4.27
CA ARG A 395 35.49 -19.66 -5.15
C ARG A 395 36.71 -20.50 -5.38
N ASN A 396 37.88 -19.89 -5.58
CA ASN A 396 39.16 -20.61 -5.73
C ASN A 396 39.49 -21.38 -4.45
N TYR A 397 39.29 -20.78 -3.28
CA TYR A 397 39.46 -21.47 -2.00
C TYR A 397 38.53 -22.68 -1.88
N SER A 398 37.24 -22.53 -2.20
CA SER A 398 36.29 -23.64 -2.21
C SER A 398 36.73 -24.80 -3.10
N HIS A 399 37.15 -24.52 -4.33
CA HIS A 399 37.60 -25.54 -5.28
C HIS A 399 38.87 -26.25 -4.83
N THR A 400 39.82 -25.52 -4.24
CA THR A 400 41.11 -26.12 -3.83
C THR A 400 40.97 -26.94 -2.55
N HIS A 401 39.92 -26.75 -1.74
CA HIS A 401 39.69 -27.44 -0.47
C HIS A 401 38.46 -28.36 -0.47
N ASP A 402 37.89 -28.62 -1.66
CA ASP A 402 36.71 -29.48 -1.84
C ASP A 402 35.52 -29.07 -0.94
N LYS A 403 35.22 -27.76 -0.96
CA LYS A 403 34.13 -27.15 -0.13
C LYS A 403 33.02 -26.62 -1.03
N VAL A 404 31.84 -26.37 -0.42
CA VAL A 404 30.74 -25.67 -1.09
C VAL A 404 31.23 -24.33 -1.63
N SER A 405 30.78 -23.98 -2.86
CA SER A 405 31.30 -22.82 -3.59
C SER A 405 30.16 -21.83 -3.90
N PHE A 406 30.47 -20.54 -3.90
CA PHE A 406 29.53 -19.52 -4.33
C PHE A 406 29.02 -19.80 -5.74
N SER A 407 27.70 -20.04 -5.85
CA SER A 407 26.97 -20.24 -7.10
C SER A 407 25.99 -19.09 -7.39
N VAL A 408 25.79 -18.17 -6.42
CA VAL A 408 24.87 -17.06 -6.47
C VAL A 408 25.59 -15.76 -6.13
N LEU A 409 25.25 -14.71 -6.91
CA LEU A 409 25.68 -13.33 -6.64
C LEU A 409 24.47 -12.41 -6.58
N SER A 410 24.39 -11.55 -5.55
CA SER A 410 23.34 -10.55 -5.39
C SER A 410 23.94 -9.15 -5.22
N ASN A 411 24.50 -8.62 -6.30
CA ASN A 411 25.01 -7.24 -6.38
C ASN A 411 24.02 -6.33 -7.10
N ASN A 412 24.19 -5.01 -6.98
CA ASN A 412 23.35 -4.06 -7.71
C ASN A 412 23.57 -4.19 -9.23
N PHE A 413 22.49 -4.33 -9.96
CA PHE A 413 22.49 -4.29 -11.42
C PHE A 413 21.16 -3.81 -11.95
N SER A 414 21.19 -2.75 -12.78
CA SER A 414 20.01 -2.15 -13.43
C SER A 414 20.41 -1.50 -14.74
N LEU A 415 19.43 -0.92 -15.46
CA LEU A 415 19.72 -0.07 -16.62
C LEU A 415 20.52 1.18 -16.26
N ALA A 416 20.43 1.66 -15.02
CA ALA A 416 21.27 2.74 -14.50
C ALA A 416 22.49 2.15 -13.79
N GLU A 417 23.65 2.71 -14.05
CA GLU A 417 24.90 2.39 -13.36
C GLU A 417 24.92 3.13 -12.02
N MET A 418 25.13 2.40 -10.92
CA MET A 418 25.29 2.96 -9.59
C MET A 418 26.67 3.63 -9.51
N VAL A 419 26.70 4.98 -9.49
CA VAL A 419 27.96 5.75 -9.50
C VAL A 419 28.50 6.05 -8.12
N ASP A 420 27.61 6.06 -7.11
CA ASP A 420 27.96 6.13 -5.71
C ASP A 420 27.11 5.10 -4.94
N PRO A 421 27.65 4.42 -3.93
CA PRO A 421 26.90 3.39 -3.22
C PRO A 421 25.60 3.92 -2.59
N VAL A 422 24.48 3.20 -2.77
CA VAL A 422 23.21 3.53 -2.08
C VAL A 422 23.44 3.55 -0.58
N TRP A 423 24.10 2.53 -0.06
CA TRP A 423 24.57 2.44 1.32
C TRP A 423 26.06 2.07 1.35
N PRO A 424 26.80 2.43 2.39
CA PRO A 424 28.21 2.04 2.53
C PRO A 424 28.40 0.54 2.33
N GLY A 425 29.42 0.15 1.55
CA GLY A 425 29.72 -1.25 1.24
C GLY A 425 28.84 -1.90 0.17
N CYS A 426 27.97 -1.15 -0.51
CA CYS A 426 27.24 -1.66 -1.66
C CYS A 426 28.14 -1.71 -2.90
N VAL A 427 28.00 -2.80 -3.68
CA VAL A 427 28.79 -3.06 -4.89
C VAL A 427 27.87 -3.20 -6.10
N GLY A 428 28.18 -2.46 -7.17
CA GLY A 428 27.54 -2.58 -8.48
C GLY A 428 28.25 -3.53 -9.41
N MET A 429 27.52 -4.04 -10.41
CA MET A 429 28.08 -4.85 -11.48
C MET A 429 28.72 -3.97 -12.56
N ASN A 430 29.79 -4.47 -13.16
CA ASN A 430 30.42 -3.91 -14.36
C ASN A 430 30.64 -5.02 -15.41
N ASP A 431 31.09 -4.65 -16.61
CA ASP A 431 31.23 -5.58 -17.71
C ASP A 431 32.19 -6.73 -17.36
N ILE A 432 33.31 -6.45 -16.67
CA ILE A 432 34.31 -7.48 -16.28
C ILE A 432 33.69 -8.49 -15.31
N PHE A 433 32.90 -8.01 -14.36
CA PHE A 433 32.20 -8.89 -13.43
C PHE A 433 31.09 -9.69 -14.12
N MET A 434 30.37 -9.08 -15.08
CA MET A 434 29.40 -9.78 -15.91
C MET A 434 30.04 -10.90 -16.74
N ASP A 435 31.16 -10.65 -17.36
CA ASP A 435 31.93 -11.67 -18.12
C ASP A 435 32.30 -12.82 -17.20
N TYR A 436 32.87 -12.53 -16.02
CA TYR A 436 33.24 -13.54 -15.04
C TYR A 436 32.07 -14.44 -14.61
N ILE A 437 30.93 -13.87 -14.28
CA ILE A 437 29.75 -14.66 -13.83
C ILE A 437 29.19 -15.52 -14.97
N ASN A 438 29.19 -15.01 -16.22
CA ASN A 438 28.76 -15.75 -17.39
C ASN A 438 29.68 -16.93 -17.71
N GLU A 439 30.98 -16.73 -17.68
CA GLU A 439 31.98 -17.77 -17.91
C GLU A 439 31.97 -18.88 -16.85
N ASN A 440 31.62 -18.53 -15.62
CA ASN A 440 31.60 -19.44 -14.47
C ASN A 440 30.23 -19.99 -14.12
N GLY A 441 29.16 -19.65 -14.88
CA GLY A 441 27.81 -20.13 -14.66
C GLY A 441 27.19 -19.66 -13.33
N ILE A 442 27.54 -18.46 -12.84
CA ILE A 442 27.05 -17.90 -11.60
C ILE A 442 25.64 -17.29 -11.81
N MET A 443 24.69 -17.60 -10.94
CA MET A 443 23.35 -17.04 -10.97
C MET A 443 23.37 -15.63 -10.38
N LEU A 444 22.83 -14.64 -11.13
CA LEU A 444 22.74 -13.25 -10.68
C LEU A 444 21.32 -12.93 -10.19
N PHE A 445 21.20 -12.50 -8.94
CA PHE A 445 19.98 -11.98 -8.31
C PHE A 445 20.17 -10.50 -7.97
N PRO A 446 20.00 -9.58 -8.93
CA PRO A 446 20.33 -8.18 -8.70
C PRO A 446 19.28 -7.49 -7.81
N TRP A 447 19.77 -6.77 -6.81
CA TRP A 447 18.91 -5.89 -6.02
C TRP A 447 18.77 -4.51 -6.67
N SER A 448 17.67 -3.81 -6.36
CA SER A 448 17.30 -2.52 -6.95
C SER A 448 17.40 -2.50 -8.50
N SER A 449 16.93 -3.57 -9.14
CA SER A 449 16.97 -3.74 -10.60
C SER A 449 16.24 -2.63 -11.39
N GLN A 450 15.40 -1.83 -10.72
CA GLN A 450 14.69 -0.67 -11.28
C GLN A 450 15.32 0.67 -10.86
N ALA A 451 16.56 0.65 -10.36
CA ALA A 451 17.27 1.85 -9.87
C ALA A 451 16.39 2.71 -8.93
N ARG A 452 15.65 2.06 -8.01
CA ARG A 452 14.78 2.70 -6.99
C ARG A 452 13.80 3.73 -7.58
N GLY A 453 13.28 3.45 -8.77
CA GLY A 453 12.30 4.30 -9.46
C GLY A 453 12.90 5.39 -10.35
N PHE A 454 14.20 5.38 -10.60
CA PHE A 454 14.85 6.36 -11.48
C PHE A 454 14.22 6.44 -12.88
N PHE A 455 13.71 5.31 -13.41
CA PHE A 455 13.12 5.23 -14.76
C PHE A 455 11.61 5.53 -14.81
N ILE A 456 10.92 5.68 -13.67
CA ILE A 456 9.47 5.94 -13.66
C ILE A 456 9.11 7.42 -13.48
N LYS A 457 10.01 8.25 -12.98
CA LYS A 457 9.78 9.67 -12.73
C LYS A 457 9.79 10.47 -14.03
N LYS A 458 8.68 11.13 -14.33
CA LYS A 458 8.50 11.94 -15.55
C LYS A 458 9.06 13.37 -15.43
N LYS A 459 9.25 13.89 -14.23
CA LYS A 459 9.67 15.28 -13.97
C LYS A 459 11.20 15.38 -13.86
N GLU A 460 11.81 16.33 -14.57
CA GLU A 460 13.21 16.66 -14.36
C GLU A 460 13.38 17.28 -12.97
N ILE A 461 14.40 16.82 -12.25
CA ILE A 461 14.74 17.33 -10.94
C ILE A 461 15.52 18.62 -11.13
N THR A 462 15.00 19.72 -10.63
CA THR A 462 15.72 21.01 -10.60
C THR A 462 16.62 21.11 -9.37
N SER A 463 17.72 21.82 -9.48
CA SER A 463 18.74 21.96 -8.42
C SER A 463 18.21 22.49 -7.07
N ASN A 464 17.01 23.06 -7.04
CA ASN A 464 16.41 23.62 -5.82
C ASN A 464 15.47 22.65 -5.09
N GLU A 465 15.12 21.50 -5.70
CA GLU A 465 14.18 20.54 -5.10
C GLU A 465 14.86 19.55 -4.13
N HIS A 466 16.19 19.37 -4.22
CA HIS A 466 16.87 18.33 -3.45
C HIS A 466 17.18 18.68 -1.99
N PHE A 467 17.17 19.95 -1.60
CA PHE A 467 17.44 20.35 -0.21
C PHE A 467 16.32 20.01 0.79
N SER A 468 15.15 19.65 0.33
CA SER A 468 13.97 19.35 1.17
C SER A 468 13.50 17.89 1.14
N ASN A 469 14.10 17.03 0.31
CA ASN A 469 13.67 15.63 0.15
C ASN A 469 14.84 14.65 0.11
N PRO A 470 15.09 13.89 1.21
CA PRO A 470 16.22 12.94 1.30
C PRO A 470 16.23 11.86 0.21
N SER A 471 15.05 11.41 -0.25
CA SER A 471 14.99 10.38 -1.32
C SER A 471 15.42 10.93 -2.67
N LEU A 472 15.28 12.23 -2.89
CA LEU A 472 15.71 12.91 -4.09
C LEU A 472 17.22 13.14 -4.08
N GLU A 473 17.78 13.46 -2.91
CA GLU A 473 19.24 13.58 -2.71
C GLU A 473 19.94 12.24 -3.01
N GLU A 474 19.41 11.13 -2.50
CA GLU A 474 19.92 9.79 -2.81
C GLU A 474 19.86 9.51 -4.32
N GLU A 475 18.75 9.81 -4.98
CA GLU A 475 18.60 9.61 -6.43
C GLU A 475 19.66 10.36 -7.23
N ILE A 476 19.89 11.64 -6.88
CA ILE A 476 20.90 12.48 -7.53
C ILE A 476 22.30 11.91 -7.30
N ARG A 477 22.65 11.61 -6.06
CA ARG A 477 23.96 11.09 -5.68
C ARG A 477 24.29 9.77 -6.37
N VAL A 478 23.33 8.85 -6.39
CA VAL A 478 23.56 7.48 -6.81
C VAL A 478 23.39 7.27 -8.32
N TRP A 479 22.41 7.95 -8.96
CA TRP A 479 22.00 7.62 -10.32
C TRP A 479 22.21 8.74 -11.35
N HIS A 480 22.36 10.02 -10.93
CA HIS A 480 22.44 11.14 -11.86
C HIS A 480 23.86 11.25 -12.45
N ASN A 481 24.00 10.79 -13.67
CA ASN A 481 25.12 11.08 -14.55
C ASN A 481 24.64 11.14 -16.00
N GLU A 482 25.46 11.68 -16.88
CA GLU A 482 25.10 11.85 -18.30
C GLU A 482 24.70 10.55 -19.00
N LYS A 483 25.40 9.43 -18.69
CA LYS A 483 25.13 8.11 -19.26
C LYS A 483 23.76 7.59 -18.83
N ASN A 484 23.44 7.67 -17.55
CA ASN A 484 22.15 7.22 -17.02
C ASN A 484 20.98 8.08 -17.50
N LEU A 485 21.17 9.39 -17.59
CA LEU A 485 20.14 10.31 -18.14
C LEU A 485 19.86 10.00 -19.61
N LYS A 486 20.87 9.71 -20.44
CA LYS A 486 20.68 9.24 -21.82
C LYS A 486 19.90 7.92 -21.87
N ARG A 487 20.24 6.96 -21.00
CA ARG A 487 19.53 5.67 -20.89
C ARG A 487 18.06 5.89 -20.48
N ARG A 488 17.81 6.79 -19.53
CA ARG A 488 16.45 7.16 -19.09
C ARG A 488 15.63 7.74 -20.21
N SER A 489 16.17 8.71 -20.95
CA SER A 489 15.48 9.30 -22.12
C SER A 489 15.15 8.21 -23.16
N LYS A 490 16.10 7.30 -23.42
CA LYS A 490 15.89 6.19 -24.34
C LYS A 490 14.82 5.19 -23.87
N CYS A 491 14.75 4.93 -22.57
CA CYS A 491 13.72 4.10 -21.96
C CYS A 491 12.33 4.72 -22.22
N PHE A 492 12.15 6.03 -21.98
CA PHE A 492 10.89 6.72 -22.24
C PHE A 492 10.48 6.72 -23.73
N GLU A 493 11.43 6.96 -24.64
CA GLU A 493 11.17 6.85 -26.07
C GLU A 493 10.66 5.46 -26.46
N LEU A 494 11.31 4.41 -25.94
CA LEU A 494 10.92 3.02 -26.21
C LEU A 494 9.56 2.67 -25.60
N ALA A 495 9.28 3.15 -24.39
CA ALA A 495 7.99 2.96 -23.74
C ALA A 495 6.85 3.55 -24.56
N ILE A 496 7.00 4.78 -25.05
CA ILE A 496 6.03 5.45 -25.94
C ILE A 496 5.87 4.62 -27.22
N LYS A 497 6.99 4.23 -27.86
CA LYS A 497 6.94 3.46 -29.12
C LYS A 497 6.23 2.11 -28.98
N LYS A 498 6.38 1.46 -27.81
CA LYS A 498 5.78 0.15 -27.53
C LYS A 498 4.41 0.23 -26.89
N ASN A 499 3.92 1.45 -26.56
CA ASN A 499 2.69 1.70 -25.80
C ASN A 499 2.66 0.94 -24.47
N VAL A 500 3.74 1.07 -23.69
CA VAL A 500 3.90 0.46 -22.36
C VAL A 500 4.46 1.50 -21.39
N GLU A 501 4.41 1.20 -20.08
CA GLU A 501 5.05 2.06 -19.08
C GLU A 501 6.59 1.90 -19.11
N PRO A 502 7.36 2.95 -18.75
CA PRO A 502 8.82 2.89 -18.75
C PRO A 502 9.39 1.74 -17.90
N ILE A 503 8.71 1.36 -16.84
CA ILE A 503 9.10 0.24 -15.96
C ILE A 503 9.07 -1.13 -16.67
N GLN A 504 8.37 -1.24 -17.78
CA GLN A 504 8.26 -2.48 -18.56
C GLN A 504 9.35 -2.61 -19.64
N ILE A 505 10.17 -1.57 -19.82
CA ILE A 505 11.33 -1.56 -20.71
C ILE A 505 12.56 -2.14 -20.01
#